data_a2537e5b406cea546c70252f52647f67
#
_entry.id   a2537e5b406cea546c70252f52647f67
#
_cell.length_a   1.000
_cell.length_b   1.000
_cell.length_c   1.000
_cell.angle_alpha   90.00
_cell.angle_beta   90.00
_cell.angle_gamma   90.00
#
_symmetry.space_group_name_H-M   'P 1'
#
loop_
_entity.id
_entity.type
_entity.pdbx_description
1 polymer ?
#
loop_
_entity_poly.entity_id
_entity_poly.type
_entity_poly.pdbx_seq_one_letter_code
_entity_poly.pdbx_strand_id
1 'polypeptide(L)'
;MNVNQQLKAKLNRAFKLTYDLVLHLDETCLNLDLPNLPSNRIAGQLWCIVGARESYTKAIEMGEWKGFSCSLATPKIKKSVLVTLEETDKKLNEIDFMGLTDVQIDLAFNLLEHEIQHHGQLVRLCK
;
A
#
# COMPACT_ATOMS: atom_id res chain seq x y z
N MET A 1 21.79 -0.80 12.88
CA MET A 1 20.46 -0.38 12.42
C MET A 1 19.47 -0.58 13.55
N ASN A 2 18.75 0.44 13.95
CA ASN A 2 17.73 0.33 14.99
C ASN A 2 16.38 -0.09 14.41
N VAL A 3 15.39 -0.31 15.29
CA VAL A 3 14.06 -0.79 14.90
C VAL A 3 13.37 0.17 13.93
N ASN A 4 13.50 1.47 14.16
CA ASN A 4 12.86 2.48 13.31
C ASN A 4 13.42 2.45 11.89
N GLN A 5 14.73 2.30 11.75
CA GLN A 5 15.37 2.17 10.44
C GLN A 5 15.00 0.87 9.75
N GLN A 6 14.91 -0.23 10.52
CA GLN A 6 14.47 -1.53 9.98
C GLN A 6 13.03 -1.46 9.50
N LEU A 7 12.16 -0.81 10.26
CA LEU A 7 10.75 -0.64 9.88
C LEU A 7 10.63 0.14 8.58
N LYS A 8 11.34 1.25 8.45
CA LYS A 8 11.34 2.05 7.22
C LYS A 8 11.84 1.23 6.04
N ALA A 9 12.91 0.46 6.22
CA ALA A 9 13.46 -0.39 5.17
C ALA A 9 12.47 -1.45 4.72
N LYS A 10 11.75 -2.07 5.67
CA LYS A 10 10.74 -3.09 5.35
C LYS A 10 9.52 -2.49 4.64
N LEU A 11 9.10 -1.31 5.03
CA LEU A 11 8.02 -0.60 4.35
C LEU A 11 8.41 -0.26 2.91
N ASN A 12 9.62 0.27 2.70
CA ASN A 12 10.11 0.55 1.36
C ASN A 12 10.19 -0.69 0.50
N ARG A 13 10.63 -1.80 1.08
CA ARG A 13 10.68 -3.08 0.38
C ARG A 13 9.29 -3.58 0.00
N ALA A 14 8.35 -3.52 0.93
CA ALA A 14 6.97 -3.95 0.68
C ALA A 14 6.31 -3.08 -0.41
N PHE A 15 6.53 -1.77 -0.36
CA PHE A 15 6.02 -0.84 -1.37
C PHE A 15 6.60 -1.13 -2.75
N LYS A 16 7.90 -1.41 -2.80
CA LYS A 16 8.57 -1.76 -4.07
C LYS A 16 8.02 -3.06 -4.65
N LEU A 17 7.78 -4.05 -3.80
CA LEU A 17 7.21 -5.33 -4.26
C LEU A 17 5.83 -5.13 -4.89
N THR A 18 4.99 -4.29 -4.31
CA THR A 18 3.69 -3.96 -4.90
C THR A 18 3.86 -3.28 -6.26
N TYR A 19 4.76 -2.31 -6.35
CA TYR A 19 5.04 -1.61 -7.60
C TYR A 19 5.51 -2.59 -8.68
N ASP A 20 6.47 -3.44 -8.35
CA ASP A 20 7.01 -4.42 -9.29
C ASP A 20 5.93 -5.40 -9.76
N LEU A 21 5.06 -5.83 -8.84
CA LEU A 21 3.96 -6.72 -9.16
C LEU A 21 2.99 -6.07 -10.16
N VAL A 22 2.60 -4.82 -9.91
CA VAL A 22 1.71 -4.08 -10.82
C VAL A 22 2.39 -3.83 -12.15
N LEU A 23 3.68 -3.48 -12.14
CA LEU A 23 4.44 -3.23 -13.36
C LEU A 23 4.42 -4.45 -14.30
N HIS A 24 4.44 -5.64 -13.75
CA HIS A 24 4.45 -6.89 -14.51
C HIS A 24 3.06 -7.46 -14.81
N LEU A 25 1.99 -6.83 -14.26
CA LEU A 25 0.62 -7.24 -14.56
C LEU A 25 0.22 -6.81 -15.97
N ASP A 26 -0.52 -7.68 -16.64
CA ASP A 26 -1.26 -7.27 -17.83
C ASP A 26 -2.44 -6.38 -17.40
N GLU A 27 -2.64 -5.27 -18.07
CA GLU A 27 -3.71 -4.33 -17.72
C GLU A 27 -5.09 -4.99 -17.74
N THR A 28 -5.29 -6.00 -18.58
CA THR A 28 -6.54 -6.75 -18.59
C THR A 28 -6.87 -7.38 -17.25
N CYS A 29 -5.86 -7.73 -16.45
CA CYS A 29 -6.06 -8.28 -15.10
C CYS A 29 -6.78 -7.31 -14.18
N LEU A 30 -6.60 -6.01 -14.36
CA LEU A 30 -7.25 -4.98 -13.55
C LEU A 30 -8.76 -4.88 -13.83
N ASN A 31 -9.21 -5.44 -14.93
CA ASN A 31 -10.59 -5.40 -15.35
C ASN A 31 -11.33 -6.72 -15.11
N LEU A 32 -10.64 -7.73 -14.56
CA LEU A 32 -11.26 -9.02 -14.30
C LEU A 32 -12.08 -8.99 -13.02
N ASP A 33 -13.30 -9.51 -13.12
CA ASP A 33 -14.13 -9.84 -11.97
C ASP A 33 -14.10 -11.36 -11.83
N LEU A 34 -13.61 -11.84 -10.67
CA LEU A 34 -13.52 -13.27 -10.40
C LEU A 34 -14.72 -13.68 -9.57
N PRO A 35 -15.76 -14.29 -10.18
CA PRO A 35 -16.93 -14.71 -9.44
C PRO A 35 -16.57 -15.79 -8.42
N ASN A 36 -17.34 -15.91 -7.36
CA ASN A 36 -17.21 -16.92 -6.32
C ASN A 36 -16.07 -16.71 -5.32
N LEU A 37 -15.34 -15.59 -5.38
CA LEU A 37 -14.32 -15.25 -4.40
C LEU A 37 -14.63 -13.90 -3.77
N PRO A 38 -14.81 -13.81 -2.45
CA PRO A 38 -14.94 -12.52 -1.77
C PRO A 38 -13.67 -11.70 -1.97
N SER A 39 -13.79 -10.40 -2.16
CA SER A 39 -12.64 -9.49 -2.33
C SER A 39 -11.71 -9.90 -3.47
N ASN A 40 -12.28 -10.28 -4.58
CA ASN A 40 -11.61 -10.98 -5.66
C ASN A 40 -11.11 -10.10 -6.79
N ARG A 41 -11.30 -8.79 -6.71
CA ARG A 41 -10.89 -7.87 -7.77
C ARG A 41 -9.48 -7.36 -7.48
N ILE A 42 -8.57 -7.55 -8.42
CA ILE A 42 -7.21 -7.00 -8.31
C ILE A 42 -7.26 -5.48 -8.16
N ALA A 43 -8.11 -4.81 -8.97
CA ALA A 43 -8.29 -3.37 -8.88
C ALA A 43 -8.75 -2.93 -7.48
N GLY A 44 -9.68 -3.67 -6.88
CA GLY A 44 -10.14 -3.41 -5.51
C GLY A 44 -9.04 -3.58 -4.48
N GLN A 45 -8.19 -4.60 -4.63
CA GLN A 45 -7.03 -4.81 -3.77
C GLN A 45 -6.06 -3.64 -3.87
N LEU A 46 -5.77 -3.17 -5.07
CA LEU A 46 -4.88 -2.03 -5.29
C LEU A 46 -5.47 -0.73 -4.73
N TRP A 47 -6.79 -0.54 -4.86
CA TRP A 47 -7.47 0.58 -4.24
C TRP A 47 -7.30 0.57 -2.72
N CYS A 48 -7.47 -0.60 -2.09
CA CYS A 48 -7.25 -0.76 -0.65
C CYS A 48 -5.80 -0.49 -0.25
N ILE A 49 -4.83 -0.94 -1.05
CA ILE A 49 -3.41 -0.69 -0.78
C ILE A 49 -3.12 0.81 -0.80
N VAL A 50 -3.55 1.52 -1.84
CA VAL A 50 -3.33 2.96 -1.95
C VAL A 50 -4.02 3.70 -0.82
N GLY A 51 -5.28 3.35 -0.54
CA GLY A 51 -6.03 3.97 0.54
C GLY A 51 -5.38 3.79 1.90
N ALA A 52 -4.88 2.59 2.19
CA ALA A 52 -4.16 2.31 3.42
C ALA A 52 -2.87 3.11 3.51
N ARG A 53 -2.10 3.17 2.43
CA ARG A 53 -0.86 3.96 2.41
C ARG A 53 -1.13 5.43 2.70
N GLU A 54 -2.13 6.01 2.04
CA GLU A 54 -2.50 7.42 2.23
C GLU A 54 -3.02 7.67 3.64
N SER A 55 -3.90 6.80 4.12
CA SER A 55 -4.55 6.95 5.43
C SER A 55 -3.57 6.74 6.58
N TYR A 56 -2.72 5.72 6.50
CA TYR A 56 -1.72 5.45 7.54
C TYR A 56 -0.58 6.47 7.54
N THR A 57 -0.10 6.93 6.38
CA THR A 57 0.90 8.01 6.35
C THR A 57 0.36 9.28 6.98
N LYS A 58 -0.88 9.62 6.69
CA LYS A 58 -1.55 10.77 7.33
C LYS A 58 -1.65 10.57 8.84
N ALA A 59 -2.05 9.37 9.27
CA ALA A 59 -2.16 9.05 10.70
C ALA A 59 -0.81 9.17 11.40
N ILE A 60 0.26 8.70 10.77
CA ILE A 60 1.62 8.81 11.32
C ILE A 60 2.02 10.29 11.44
N GLU A 61 1.77 11.10 10.42
CA GLU A 61 2.08 12.54 10.45
C GLU A 61 1.30 13.27 11.55
N MET A 62 0.02 12.92 11.72
CA MET A 62 -0.88 13.56 12.68
C MET A 62 -0.78 12.97 14.09
N GLY A 63 -0.18 11.81 14.24
CA GLY A 63 -0.08 11.10 15.51
C GLY A 63 -1.35 10.36 15.93
N GLU A 64 -2.39 10.31 15.07
CA GLU A 64 -3.63 9.60 15.35
C GLU A 64 -4.35 9.22 14.06
N TRP A 65 -5.17 8.17 14.15
CA TRP A 65 -5.98 7.72 13.02
C TRP A 65 -7.09 8.71 12.70
N LYS A 66 -7.17 9.11 11.43
CA LYS A 66 -8.15 10.09 10.93
C LYS A 66 -9.20 9.48 10.01
N GLY A 67 -9.25 8.17 9.90
CA GLY A 67 -10.17 7.48 9.03
C GLY A 67 -9.55 7.10 7.69
N PHE A 68 -10.23 6.20 6.99
CA PHE A 68 -9.78 5.70 5.69
C PHE A 68 -10.25 6.64 4.56
N SER A 69 -9.34 6.96 3.65
CA SER A 69 -9.67 7.65 2.41
C SER A 69 -8.68 7.20 1.33
N CYS A 70 -9.12 7.26 0.08
CA CYS A 70 -8.28 6.83 -1.04
C CYS A 70 -8.47 7.79 -2.21
N SER A 71 -7.37 8.31 -2.74
CA SER A 71 -7.38 9.23 -3.89
C SER A 71 -7.40 8.51 -5.23
N LEU A 72 -7.18 7.19 -5.27
CA LEU A 72 -7.12 6.45 -6.52
C LEU A 72 -8.51 6.33 -7.14
N ALA A 73 -8.79 7.15 -8.15
CA ALA A 73 -10.10 7.20 -8.81
C ALA A 73 -10.24 6.16 -9.92
N THR A 74 -9.12 5.69 -10.50
CA THR A 74 -9.12 4.81 -11.67
C THR A 74 -8.24 3.57 -11.44
N PRO A 75 -8.64 2.66 -10.52
CA PRO A 75 -7.81 1.50 -10.18
C PRO A 75 -7.69 0.46 -11.30
N LYS A 76 -8.49 0.57 -12.35
CA LYS A 76 -8.42 -0.32 -13.51
C LYS A 76 -7.47 0.18 -14.59
N ILE A 77 -6.87 1.35 -14.42
CA ILE A 77 -5.89 1.92 -15.35
C ILE A 77 -4.50 1.76 -14.74
N LYS A 78 -3.69 0.90 -15.34
CA LYS A 78 -2.37 0.53 -14.84
C LYS A 78 -1.47 1.75 -14.61
N LYS A 79 -1.43 2.67 -15.57
CA LYS A 79 -0.62 3.88 -15.46
C LYS A 79 -1.01 4.72 -14.24
N SER A 80 -2.32 4.88 -14.01
CA SER A 80 -2.85 5.61 -12.86
C SER A 80 -2.42 4.97 -11.54
N VAL A 81 -2.50 3.65 -11.46
CA VAL A 81 -2.08 2.89 -10.27
C VAL A 81 -0.59 3.09 -10.02
N LEU A 82 0.24 2.93 -11.05
CA LEU A 82 1.70 3.07 -10.92
C LEU A 82 2.10 4.47 -10.44
N VAL A 83 1.50 5.52 -11.01
CA VAL A 83 1.76 6.90 -10.60
C VAL A 83 1.39 7.11 -9.14
N THR A 84 0.23 6.62 -8.72
CA THR A 84 -0.23 6.77 -7.34
C THR A 84 0.64 5.99 -6.36
N LEU A 85 1.10 4.79 -6.75
CA LEU A 85 2.04 4.02 -5.93
C LEU A 85 3.36 4.77 -5.73
N GLU A 86 3.87 5.42 -6.78
CA GLU A 86 5.08 6.24 -6.67
C GLU A 86 4.87 7.43 -5.73
N GLU A 87 3.72 8.10 -5.83
CA GLU A 87 3.40 9.24 -4.97
C GLU A 87 3.31 8.84 -3.49
N THR A 88 2.68 7.70 -3.21
CA THR A 88 2.59 7.19 -1.82
C THR A 88 3.93 6.76 -1.28
N ASP A 89 4.80 6.19 -2.11
CA ASP A 89 6.17 5.85 -1.72
C ASP A 89 6.97 7.11 -1.37
N LYS A 90 6.86 8.13 -2.19
CA LYS A 90 7.52 9.42 -1.94
C LYS A 90 7.08 10.02 -0.61
N LYS A 91 5.77 10.02 -0.33
CA LYS A 91 5.25 10.54 0.94
C LYS A 91 5.76 9.77 2.14
N LEU A 92 5.84 8.44 2.04
CA LEU A 92 6.42 7.63 3.10
C LEU A 92 7.84 8.06 3.42
N ASN A 93 8.65 8.33 2.39
CA ASN A 93 10.04 8.70 2.55
C ASN A 93 10.26 10.14 3.01
N GLU A 94 9.22 10.95 3.05
CA GLU A 94 9.25 12.29 3.66
C GLU A 94 9.10 12.23 5.19
N ILE A 95 8.69 11.10 5.75
CA ILE A 95 8.53 10.92 7.19
C ILE A 95 9.88 10.65 7.84
N ASP A 96 10.18 11.39 8.91
CA ASP A 96 11.36 11.12 9.74
C ASP A 96 11.04 10.01 10.73
N PHE A 97 11.41 8.77 10.39
CA PHE A 97 11.14 7.60 11.22
C PHE A 97 11.89 7.62 12.56
N MET A 98 12.98 8.36 12.64
CA MET A 98 13.78 8.40 13.87
C MET A 98 13.09 9.17 15.00
N GLY A 99 12.19 10.08 14.66
CA GLY A 99 11.45 10.88 15.63
C GLY A 99 10.07 10.36 15.98
N LEU A 100 9.68 9.16 15.55
CA LEU A 100 8.34 8.64 15.76
C LEU A 100 8.12 8.21 17.22
N THR A 101 6.91 8.50 17.71
CA THR A 101 6.43 8.00 19.02
C THR A 101 6.04 6.54 18.89
N ASP A 102 5.80 5.88 20.02
CA ASP A 102 5.34 4.48 20.02
C ASP A 102 4.02 4.31 19.27
N VAL A 103 3.10 5.26 19.40
CA VAL A 103 1.81 5.22 18.67
C VAL A 103 2.06 5.31 17.16
N GLN A 104 2.95 6.19 16.72
CA GLN A 104 3.29 6.33 15.31
C GLN A 104 3.98 5.09 14.74
N ILE A 105 4.88 4.50 15.52
CA ILE A 105 5.55 3.25 15.14
C ILE A 105 4.52 2.12 14.98
N ASP A 106 3.56 2.03 15.89
CA ASP A 106 2.51 1.02 15.82
C ASP A 106 1.66 1.19 14.56
N LEU A 107 1.31 2.42 14.21
CA LEU A 107 0.61 2.73 12.96
C LEU A 107 1.43 2.28 11.74
N ALA A 108 2.73 2.50 11.76
CA ALA A 108 3.61 2.10 10.67
C ALA A 108 3.70 0.57 10.54
N PHE A 109 3.73 -0.16 11.65
CA PHE A 109 3.66 -1.63 11.62
C PHE A 109 2.33 -2.11 11.06
N ASN A 110 1.22 -1.47 11.43
CA ASN A 110 -0.10 -1.82 10.90
C ASN A 110 -0.15 -1.62 9.38
N LEU A 111 0.46 -0.55 8.87
CA LEU A 111 0.57 -0.32 7.44
C LEU A 111 1.36 -1.43 6.76
N LEU A 112 2.49 -1.82 7.35
CA LEU A 112 3.31 -2.90 6.81
C LEU A 112 2.54 -4.23 6.74
N GLU A 113 1.85 -4.58 7.81
CA GLU A 113 1.04 -5.80 7.86
C GLU A 113 -0.06 -5.79 6.80
N HIS A 114 -0.73 -4.66 6.63
CA HIS A 114 -1.79 -4.50 5.62
C HIS A 114 -1.23 -4.71 4.21
N GLU A 115 -0.10 -4.11 3.91
CA GLU A 115 0.54 -4.24 2.60
C GLU A 115 0.90 -5.71 2.32
N ILE A 116 1.50 -6.39 3.29
CA ILE A 116 1.92 -7.79 3.16
C ILE A 116 0.72 -8.71 2.96
N GLN A 117 -0.38 -8.47 3.66
CA GLN A 117 -1.60 -9.26 3.48
C GLN A 117 -2.12 -9.17 2.05
N HIS A 118 -2.12 -7.98 1.47
CA HIS A 118 -2.53 -7.80 0.08
C HIS A 118 -1.57 -8.45 -0.91
N HIS A 119 -0.26 -8.51 -0.61
CA HIS A 119 0.70 -9.21 -1.46
C HIS A 119 0.30 -10.67 -1.67
N GLY A 120 -0.04 -11.37 -0.61
CA GLY A 120 -0.47 -12.76 -0.70
C GLY A 120 -1.72 -12.94 -1.55
N GLN A 121 -2.69 -12.05 -1.40
CA GLN A 121 -3.93 -12.06 -2.18
C GLN A 121 -3.66 -11.77 -3.66
N LEU A 122 -2.84 -10.75 -3.96
CA LEU A 122 -2.51 -10.38 -5.33
C LEU A 122 -1.76 -11.48 -6.05
N VAL A 123 -0.78 -12.10 -5.41
CA VAL A 123 -0.02 -13.21 -6.00
C VAL A 123 -0.95 -14.36 -6.37
N ARG A 124 -1.90 -14.68 -5.51
CA ARG A 124 -2.87 -15.74 -5.77
C ARG A 124 -3.82 -15.40 -6.93
N LEU A 125 -4.26 -14.14 -7.02
CA LEU A 125 -5.19 -13.70 -8.06
C LEU A 125 -4.52 -13.53 -9.43
N CYS A 126 -3.21 -13.30 -9.44
CA CYS A 126 -2.45 -13.05 -10.68
C CYS A 126 -1.90 -14.32 -11.33
N LYS A 127 -2.11 -15.46 -10.74
CA LYS A 127 -1.63 -16.73 -11.32
C LYS A 127 -2.43 -17.18 -12.53
#